data_6021028bd542fc7a79260f161f77ea20
#
_entry.id   6021028bd542fc7a79260f161f77ea20
#
_cell.length_a   1.000
_cell.length_b   1.000
_cell.length_c   1.000
_cell.angle_alpha   90.00
_cell.angle_beta   90.00
_cell.angle_gamma   90.00
#
_symmetry.space_group_name_H-M   'P 1'
#
loop_
_entity.id
_entity.type
_entity.pdbx_description
1 polymer ?
#
loop_
_entity_poly.entity_id
_entity_poly.type
_entity_poly.pdbx_seq_one_letter_code
_entity_poly.pdbx_strand_id
1 'polypeptide(L)'
;MKNFSKLIVSSFFLLLCAGGALAQTVQTDYDRSFNLAKFKTFGFYQQERRPSDPLAASPINDRRIHNALETQLAANGLGPSAQPDFLIAYFVTTKQALDIQDNRFGLLQRMGSVNVSQVTEGTLIVIFADATTRQEVWRGYASGTINPKDLDKDVNKAVTKLVQKFKKNQMGKN
;
A
#
# COMPACT_ATOMS: atom_id res chain seq x y z
N MET A 1 4.68 51.48 13.44
CA MET A 1 5.60 50.65 12.62
C MET A 1 6.13 49.36 13.30
N LYS A 2 5.71 49.01 14.54
CA LYS A 2 6.21 47.84 15.30
C LYS A 2 5.42 46.55 15.10
N ASN A 3 4.27 46.59 14.44
CA ASN A 3 3.40 45.40 14.30
C ASN A 3 3.48 44.70 12.93
N PHE A 4 4.18 45.29 11.95
CA PHE A 4 4.33 44.72 10.61
C PHE A 4 5.38 43.62 10.57
N SER A 5 6.43 43.69 11.41
CA SER A 5 7.50 42.69 11.43
C SER A 5 7.06 41.35 12.04
N LYS A 6 6.06 41.34 12.94
CA LYS A 6 5.56 40.11 13.58
C LYS A 6 4.67 39.27 12.63
N LEU A 7 4.00 39.91 11.69
CA LEU A 7 3.15 39.24 10.70
C LEU A 7 3.99 38.52 9.62
N ILE A 8 5.14 39.08 9.26
CA ILE A 8 6.04 38.47 8.26
C ILE A 8 6.75 37.24 8.81
N VAL A 9 7.14 37.24 10.08
CA VAL A 9 7.80 36.09 10.72
C VAL A 9 6.82 34.91 10.91
N SER A 10 5.55 35.18 11.19
CA SER A 10 4.54 34.11 11.33
C SER A 10 4.19 33.45 9.99
N SER A 11 4.23 34.17 8.88
CA SER A 11 3.94 33.62 7.54
C SER A 11 5.09 32.76 6.99
N PHE A 12 6.33 33.02 7.41
CA PHE A 12 7.50 32.26 6.95
C PHE A 12 7.62 30.88 7.60
N PHE A 13 7.04 30.71 8.82
CA PHE A 13 7.12 29.44 9.55
C PHE A 13 6.10 28.38 9.05
N LEU A 14 5.08 28.78 8.29
CA LEU A 14 4.06 27.86 7.77
C LEU A 14 4.47 27.15 6.46
N LEU A 15 5.56 27.57 5.82
CA LEU A 15 5.99 27.06 4.50
C LEU A 15 6.99 25.89 4.55
N LEU A 16 7.44 25.47 5.74
CA LEU A 16 8.50 24.45 5.87
C LEU A 16 8.02 23.01 6.05
N CYS A 17 6.73 22.72 5.98
CA CYS A 17 6.19 21.35 6.16
C CYS A 17 5.80 20.63 4.87
N ALA A 18 6.28 21.07 3.71
CA ALA A 18 6.17 20.29 2.46
C ALA A 18 7.26 19.21 2.38
N GLY A 19 7.36 18.37 3.41
CA GLY A 19 8.14 17.13 3.34
C GLY A 19 7.50 16.23 2.31
N GLY A 20 8.19 15.97 1.18
CA GLY A 20 7.77 15.07 0.13
C GLY A 20 7.46 13.68 0.70
N ALA A 21 6.21 13.43 1.01
CA ALA A 21 5.74 12.08 1.28
C ALA A 21 5.90 11.30 -0.01
N LEU A 22 6.83 10.34 -0.06
CA LEU A 22 6.88 9.32 -1.10
C LEU A 22 5.48 8.70 -1.18
N ALA A 23 4.73 9.09 -2.21
CA ALA A 23 3.31 8.80 -2.29
C ALA A 23 3.13 7.36 -2.75
N GLN A 24 2.83 6.47 -1.80
CA GLN A 24 2.35 5.14 -2.12
C GLN A 24 1.01 5.26 -2.87
N THR A 25 0.97 4.79 -4.11
CA THR A 25 -0.22 4.81 -4.97
C THR A 25 -1.11 3.62 -4.65
N VAL A 26 -2.41 3.87 -4.44
CA VAL A 26 -3.40 2.81 -4.21
C VAL A 26 -4.54 2.93 -5.22
N GLN A 27 -4.78 1.85 -5.94
CA GLN A 27 -5.87 1.71 -6.91
C GLN A 27 -6.75 0.53 -6.49
N THR A 28 -8.03 0.62 -6.79
CA THR A 28 -8.99 -0.47 -6.49
C THR A 28 -9.99 -0.62 -7.62
N ASP A 29 -10.40 -1.86 -7.84
CA ASP A 29 -11.49 -2.23 -8.73
C ASP A 29 -12.44 -3.18 -8.01
N TYR A 30 -13.73 -3.14 -8.32
CA TYR A 30 -14.72 -4.02 -7.69
C TYR A 30 -15.97 -4.19 -8.57
N ASP A 31 -16.62 -5.34 -8.39
CA ASP A 31 -17.89 -5.62 -9.02
C ASP A 31 -18.99 -4.75 -8.41
N ARG A 32 -19.46 -3.77 -9.20
CA ARG A 32 -20.53 -2.86 -8.77
C ARG A 32 -21.91 -3.54 -8.66
N SER A 33 -22.09 -4.68 -9.26
CA SER A 33 -23.32 -5.46 -9.12
C SER A 33 -23.38 -6.23 -7.80
N PHE A 34 -22.20 -6.49 -7.20
CA PHE A 34 -22.09 -7.23 -5.95
C PHE A 34 -22.28 -6.34 -4.72
N ASN A 35 -23.00 -6.82 -3.73
CA ASN A 35 -23.18 -6.11 -2.47
C ASN A 35 -22.05 -6.42 -1.48
N LEU A 36 -20.99 -5.63 -1.49
CA LEU A 36 -19.84 -5.78 -0.58
C LEU A 36 -20.20 -5.57 0.90
N ALA A 37 -21.33 -4.91 1.20
CA ALA A 37 -21.76 -4.67 2.58
C ALA A 37 -22.18 -5.94 3.33
N LYS A 38 -22.43 -7.04 2.60
CA LYS A 38 -22.69 -8.36 3.19
C LYS A 38 -21.48 -8.93 3.93
N PHE A 39 -20.27 -8.61 3.51
CA PHE A 39 -19.05 -9.17 4.07
C PHE A 39 -18.82 -8.70 5.50
N LYS A 40 -18.77 -9.67 6.42
CA LYS A 40 -18.50 -9.50 7.84
C LYS A 40 -17.33 -10.37 8.31
N THR A 41 -17.15 -11.52 7.67
CA THR A 41 -16.15 -12.51 8.05
C THR A 41 -15.27 -12.89 6.88
N PHE A 42 -14.00 -13.16 7.17
CA PHE A 42 -13.01 -13.51 6.16
C PHE A 42 -12.25 -14.78 6.49
N GLY A 43 -11.69 -15.39 5.46
CA GLY A 43 -10.70 -16.44 5.52
C GLY A 43 -9.59 -16.18 4.50
N PHE A 44 -8.44 -16.80 4.69
CA PHE A 44 -7.36 -16.71 3.71
C PHE A 44 -7.44 -17.89 2.73
N TYR A 45 -7.29 -17.59 1.44
CA TYR A 45 -7.15 -18.61 0.44
C TYR A 45 -5.75 -19.23 0.55
N GLN A 46 -5.69 -20.56 0.71
CA GLN A 46 -4.41 -21.27 0.70
C GLN A 46 -3.88 -21.30 -0.73
N GLN A 47 -2.89 -20.47 -0.98
CA GLN A 47 -2.28 -20.35 -2.30
C GLN A 47 -0.98 -21.13 -2.36
N GLU A 48 -0.82 -21.93 -3.41
CA GLU A 48 0.49 -22.49 -3.74
C GLU A 48 1.42 -21.32 -4.11
N ARG A 49 2.52 -21.22 -3.38
CA ARG A 49 3.52 -20.17 -3.60
C ARG A 49 4.21 -20.39 -4.94
N ARG A 50 4.17 -19.37 -5.79
CA ARG A 50 4.96 -19.39 -7.03
C ARG A 50 6.38 -18.89 -6.71
N PRO A 51 7.44 -19.70 -7.00
CA PRO A 51 8.82 -19.37 -6.62
C PRO A 51 9.44 -18.18 -7.37
N SER A 52 8.73 -17.58 -8.31
CA SER A 52 9.29 -16.57 -9.23
C SER A 52 9.46 -15.17 -8.64
N ASP A 53 8.89 -14.87 -7.45
CA ASP A 53 9.07 -13.57 -6.78
C ASP A 53 9.78 -13.76 -5.44
N PRO A 54 11.02 -13.24 -5.27
CA PRO A 54 11.79 -13.40 -4.03
C PRO A 54 11.12 -12.81 -2.79
N LEU A 55 10.33 -11.73 -2.92
CA LEU A 55 9.60 -11.14 -1.80
C LEU A 55 8.35 -11.95 -1.45
N ALA A 56 7.63 -12.43 -2.45
CA ALA A 56 6.47 -13.29 -2.25
C ALA A 56 6.86 -14.70 -1.76
N ALA A 57 8.04 -15.19 -2.15
CA ALA A 57 8.56 -16.47 -1.71
C ALA A 57 9.04 -16.48 -0.25
N SER A 58 9.25 -15.31 0.37
CA SER A 58 9.74 -15.18 1.74
C SER A 58 8.64 -15.51 2.77
N PRO A 59 8.78 -16.55 3.60
CA PRO A 59 7.83 -16.87 4.67
C PRO A 59 7.67 -15.74 5.70
N ILE A 60 8.70 -14.91 5.85
CA ILE A 60 8.67 -13.76 6.76
C ILE A 60 7.76 -12.68 6.21
N ASN A 61 7.91 -12.37 4.92
CA ASN A 61 7.09 -11.35 4.26
C ASN A 61 5.63 -11.80 4.14
N ASP A 62 5.40 -13.07 3.87
CA ASP A 62 4.08 -13.68 3.87
C ASP A 62 3.37 -13.45 5.21
N ARG A 63 4.02 -13.78 6.33
CA ARG A 63 3.47 -13.54 7.67
C ARG A 63 3.22 -12.06 7.97
N ARG A 64 4.10 -11.17 7.50
CA ARG A 64 3.90 -9.71 7.66
C ARG A 64 2.61 -9.25 6.98
N ILE A 65 2.42 -9.65 5.72
CA ILE A 65 1.24 -9.26 4.95
C ILE A 65 -0.03 -9.88 5.55
N HIS A 66 0.03 -11.16 5.89
CA HIS A 66 -1.07 -11.87 6.54
C HIS A 66 -1.51 -11.17 7.83
N ASN A 67 -0.58 -10.93 8.75
CA ASN A 67 -0.85 -10.29 10.04
C ASN A 67 -1.36 -8.85 9.86
N ALA A 68 -0.80 -8.11 8.91
CA ALA A 68 -1.26 -6.75 8.61
C ALA A 68 -2.70 -6.75 8.08
N LEU A 69 -3.04 -7.65 7.15
CA LEU A 69 -4.41 -7.80 6.65
C LEU A 69 -5.38 -8.17 7.75
N GLU A 70 -5.06 -9.19 8.56
CA GLU A 70 -5.90 -9.63 9.67
C GLU A 70 -6.15 -8.49 10.66
N THR A 71 -5.08 -7.82 11.10
CA THR A 71 -5.16 -6.70 12.05
C THR A 71 -6.02 -5.55 11.50
N GLN A 72 -5.79 -5.15 10.25
CA GLN A 72 -6.52 -4.02 9.67
C GLN A 72 -7.98 -4.36 9.37
N LEU A 73 -8.29 -5.58 8.95
CA LEU A 73 -9.66 -6.03 8.75
C LEU A 73 -10.41 -6.10 10.08
N ALA A 74 -9.80 -6.68 11.12
CA ALA A 74 -10.38 -6.74 12.47
C ALA A 74 -10.65 -5.34 13.03
N ALA A 75 -9.71 -4.40 12.90
CA ALA A 75 -9.87 -3.00 13.31
C ALA A 75 -11.03 -2.29 12.56
N ASN A 76 -11.44 -2.81 11.41
CA ASN A 76 -12.55 -2.30 10.61
C ASN A 76 -13.85 -3.12 10.76
N GLY A 77 -13.94 -3.97 11.79
CA GLY A 77 -15.15 -4.72 12.15
C GLY A 77 -15.41 -5.97 11.31
N LEU A 78 -14.35 -6.53 10.71
CA LEU A 78 -14.42 -7.80 9.99
C LEU A 78 -13.66 -8.86 10.79
N GLY A 79 -14.25 -10.04 10.99
CA GLY A 79 -13.67 -11.11 11.80
C GLY A 79 -13.19 -12.32 11.00
N PRO A 80 -12.14 -13.04 11.46
CA PRO A 80 -11.80 -14.33 10.88
C PRO A 80 -12.87 -15.37 11.16
N SER A 81 -13.11 -16.31 10.22
CA SER A 81 -14.10 -17.36 10.36
C SER A 81 -13.68 -18.64 9.64
N ALA A 82 -14.06 -19.78 10.19
CA ALA A 82 -13.93 -21.07 9.51
C ALA A 82 -14.91 -21.23 8.35
N GLN A 83 -16.02 -20.47 8.39
CA GLN A 83 -16.99 -20.34 7.30
C GLN A 83 -17.10 -18.85 6.92
N PRO A 84 -16.15 -18.33 6.16
CA PRO A 84 -16.06 -16.91 5.86
C PRO A 84 -17.08 -16.49 4.79
N ASP A 85 -17.44 -15.19 4.79
CA ASP A 85 -18.22 -14.59 3.71
C ASP A 85 -17.35 -14.37 2.46
N PHE A 86 -16.07 -14.09 2.66
CA PHE A 86 -15.12 -13.90 1.56
C PHE A 86 -13.74 -14.48 1.88
N LEU A 87 -13.03 -14.80 0.82
CA LEU A 87 -11.67 -15.30 0.85
C LEU A 87 -10.70 -14.22 0.39
N ILE A 88 -9.55 -14.16 1.04
CA ILE A 88 -8.47 -13.23 0.76
C ILE A 88 -7.32 -13.97 0.08
N ALA A 89 -6.96 -13.53 -1.11
CA ALA A 89 -5.71 -13.86 -1.76
C ALA A 89 -4.83 -12.61 -1.89
N TYR A 90 -3.51 -12.75 -1.81
CA TYR A 90 -2.61 -11.62 -2.03
C TYR A 90 -1.33 -12.07 -2.74
N PHE A 91 -0.76 -11.12 -3.49
CA PHE A 91 0.45 -11.32 -4.27
C PHE A 91 1.36 -10.11 -4.11
N VAL A 92 2.65 -10.34 -4.18
CA VAL A 92 3.64 -9.26 -4.26
C VAL A 92 4.39 -9.40 -5.58
N THR A 93 4.56 -8.29 -6.27
CA THR A 93 5.45 -8.20 -7.43
C THR A 93 6.48 -7.12 -7.18
N THR A 94 7.70 -7.30 -7.71
CA THR A 94 8.76 -6.31 -7.57
C THR A 94 9.35 -5.96 -8.92
N LYS A 95 9.73 -4.68 -9.06
CA LYS A 95 10.53 -4.18 -10.18
C LYS A 95 11.76 -3.49 -9.61
N GLN A 96 12.93 -3.81 -10.17
CA GLN A 96 14.13 -3.02 -9.93
C GLN A 96 14.09 -1.83 -10.89
N ALA A 97 14.07 -0.63 -10.34
CA ALA A 97 14.19 0.61 -11.09
C ALA A 97 15.51 1.28 -10.75
N LEU A 98 16.11 1.94 -11.74
CA LEU A 98 17.27 2.79 -11.52
C LEU A 98 16.73 4.17 -11.15
N ASP A 99 16.94 4.59 -9.92
CA ASP A 99 16.70 5.98 -9.50
C ASP A 99 17.92 6.80 -9.86
N ILE A 100 17.82 7.50 -10.97
CA ILE A 100 18.81 8.49 -11.38
C ILE A 100 18.36 9.80 -10.74
N GLN A 101 18.94 10.13 -9.58
CA GLN A 101 18.77 11.45 -9.01
C GLN A 101 19.48 12.45 -9.92
N ASP A 102 18.69 13.02 -10.80
CA ASP A 102 19.13 14.09 -11.70
C ASP A 102 19.40 15.36 -10.86
N ASN A 103 20.66 15.53 -10.50
CA ASN A 103 21.15 16.76 -9.90
C ASN A 103 21.05 17.86 -10.98
N ARG A 104 19.95 18.60 -10.99
CA ARG A 104 19.62 19.66 -11.97
C ARG A 104 20.60 20.86 -12.01
N PHE A 105 21.73 20.75 -11.34
CA PHE A 105 22.81 21.72 -11.45
C PHE A 105 23.89 21.17 -12.36
N GLY A 106 23.72 21.40 -13.68
CA GLY A 106 24.65 20.96 -14.72
C GLY A 106 26.11 21.42 -14.59
N LEU A 107 26.47 22.13 -13.52
CA LEU A 107 27.85 22.49 -13.20
C LEU A 107 28.59 21.35 -12.47
N LEU A 108 27.88 20.49 -11.74
CA LEU A 108 28.48 19.38 -10.97
C LEU A 108 28.61 18.10 -11.79
N GLN A 109 27.95 17.99 -12.92
CA GLN A 109 28.07 16.86 -13.85
C GLN A 109 29.49 16.71 -14.43
N ARG A 110 30.29 17.77 -14.36
CA ARG A 110 31.73 17.75 -14.76
C ARG A 110 32.66 17.11 -13.73
N MET A 111 32.21 16.82 -12.52
CA MET A 111 33.01 16.24 -11.44
C MET A 111 32.70 14.79 -11.10
N GLY A 112 31.93 14.09 -11.90
CA GLY A 112 32.02 12.63 -12.02
C GLY A 112 31.37 11.79 -10.92
N SER A 113 30.43 12.28 -10.12
CA SER A 113 29.68 11.43 -9.18
C SER A 113 28.18 11.45 -9.47
N VAL A 114 27.74 10.56 -10.35
CA VAL A 114 26.33 10.20 -10.48
C VAL A 114 26.04 9.15 -9.41
N ASN A 115 25.29 9.52 -8.37
CA ASN A 115 24.76 8.55 -7.42
C ASN A 115 23.60 7.81 -8.06
N VAL A 116 23.86 6.62 -8.59
CA VAL A 116 22.84 5.70 -9.08
C VAL A 116 22.44 4.83 -7.89
N SER A 117 21.27 5.06 -7.33
CA SER A 117 20.68 4.19 -6.32
C SER A 117 19.72 3.20 -7.00
N GLN A 118 19.91 1.92 -6.74
CA GLN A 118 18.92 0.92 -7.12
C GLN A 118 17.76 0.98 -6.12
N VAL A 119 16.59 1.38 -6.60
CA VAL A 119 15.36 1.32 -5.82
C VAL A 119 14.52 0.12 -6.27
N THR A 120 13.99 -0.60 -5.31
CA THR A 120 13.04 -1.68 -5.58
C THR A 120 11.63 -1.12 -5.42
N GLU A 121 10.87 -1.12 -6.50
CA GLU A 121 9.44 -0.85 -6.44
C GLU A 121 8.69 -2.15 -6.20
N GLY A 122 7.77 -2.14 -5.24
CA GLY A 122 6.88 -3.25 -4.94
C GLY A 122 5.43 -2.90 -5.18
N THR A 123 4.68 -3.89 -5.61
CA THR A 123 3.23 -3.81 -5.69
C THR A 123 2.62 -4.96 -4.89
N LEU A 124 1.85 -4.62 -3.87
CA LEU A 124 0.99 -5.55 -3.16
C LEU A 124 -0.37 -5.57 -3.85
N ILE A 125 -0.79 -6.73 -4.29
CA ILE A 125 -2.10 -6.99 -4.89
C ILE A 125 -2.90 -7.79 -3.87
N VAL A 126 -4.10 -7.31 -3.51
CA VAL A 126 -5.03 -8.00 -2.61
C VAL A 126 -6.33 -8.23 -3.36
N ILE A 127 -6.84 -9.46 -3.31
CA ILE A 127 -8.06 -9.88 -3.99
C ILE A 127 -9.02 -10.44 -2.94
N PHE A 128 -10.28 -10.00 -2.99
CA PHE A 128 -11.37 -10.60 -2.22
C PHE A 128 -12.31 -11.31 -3.17
N ALA A 129 -12.54 -12.59 -2.89
CA ALA A 129 -13.48 -13.43 -3.63
C ALA A 129 -14.62 -13.85 -2.71
N ASP A 130 -15.85 -13.84 -3.21
CA ASP A 130 -17.00 -14.41 -2.50
C ASP A 130 -16.71 -15.88 -2.15
N ALA A 131 -16.91 -16.27 -0.90
CA ALA A 131 -16.51 -17.60 -0.43
C ALA A 131 -17.36 -18.72 -1.04
N THR A 132 -18.61 -18.43 -1.43
CA THR A 132 -19.55 -19.39 -2.01
C THR A 132 -19.29 -19.60 -3.51
N THR A 133 -19.23 -18.50 -4.26
CA THR A 133 -19.08 -18.54 -5.72
C THR A 133 -17.66 -18.62 -6.19
N ARG A 134 -16.68 -18.29 -5.32
CA ARG A 134 -15.25 -18.16 -5.64
C ARG A 134 -14.93 -17.08 -6.67
N GLN A 135 -15.90 -16.23 -6.99
CA GLN A 135 -15.72 -15.14 -7.92
C GLN A 135 -15.03 -13.97 -7.23
N GLU A 136 -14.08 -13.36 -7.92
CA GLU A 136 -13.46 -12.11 -7.48
C GLU A 136 -14.51 -11.00 -7.49
N VAL A 137 -14.63 -10.28 -6.37
CA VAL A 137 -15.60 -9.20 -6.20
C VAL A 137 -14.95 -7.88 -5.86
N TRP A 138 -13.69 -7.90 -5.42
CA TRP A 138 -12.90 -6.71 -5.14
C TRP A 138 -11.41 -7.00 -5.30
N ARG A 139 -10.69 -6.03 -5.84
CA ARG A 139 -9.23 -6.06 -6.00
C ARG A 139 -8.63 -4.70 -5.66
N GLY A 140 -7.51 -4.74 -4.97
CA GLY A 140 -6.72 -3.55 -4.65
C GLY A 140 -5.25 -3.72 -4.99
N TYR A 141 -4.62 -2.64 -5.41
CA TYR A 141 -3.20 -2.53 -5.73
C TYR A 141 -2.60 -1.43 -4.88
N ALA A 142 -1.51 -1.71 -4.20
CA ALA A 142 -0.71 -0.71 -3.51
C ALA A 142 0.73 -0.78 -4.00
N SER A 143 1.17 0.26 -4.70
CA SER A 143 2.52 0.34 -5.26
C SER A 143 3.34 1.41 -4.56
N GLY A 144 4.63 1.16 -4.39
CA GLY A 144 5.55 2.12 -3.80
C GLY A 144 6.98 1.59 -3.72
N THR A 145 7.90 2.49 -3.39
CA THR A 145 9.28 2.14 -3.11
C THR A 145 9.37 1.31 -1.84
N ILE A 146 10.10 0.21 -1.92
CA ILE A 146 10.37 -0.68 -0.79
C ILE A 146 11.64 -0.24 -0.10
N ASN A 147 11.55 0.05 1.19
CA ASN A 147 12.71 0.21 2.04
C ASN A 147 12.96 -1.11 2.81
N PRO A 148 14.03 -1.85 2.53
CA PRO A 148 14.31 -3.12 3.22
C PRO A 148 14.43 -2.99 4.74
N LYS A 149 14.81 -1.79 5.24
CA LYS A 149 14.95 -1.51 6.68
C LYS A 149 13.60 -1.26 7.37
N ASP A 150 12.59 -0.83 6.61
CA ASP A 150 11.28 -0.41 7.12
C ASP A 150 10.12 -1.21 6.50
N LEU A 151 10.39 -2.43 6.05
CA LEU A 151 9.43 -3.25 5.29
C LEU A 151 8.11 -3.48 6.05
N ASP A 152 8.16 -3.64 7.38
CA ASP A 152 6.94 -3.76 8.20
C ASP A 152 6.08 -2.50 8.13
N LYS A 153 6.70 -1.33 8.16
CA LYS A 153 6.01 -0.04 8.03
C LYS A 153 5.40 0.14 6.65
N ASP A 154 6.12 -0.24 5.60
CA ASP A 154 5.65 -0.11 4.23
C ASP A 154 4.47 -1.05 3.96
N VAL A 155 4.55 -2.30 4.42
CA VAL A 155 3.45 -3.28 4.33
C VAL A 155 2.22 -2.79 5.11
N ASN A 156 2.39 -2.37 6.37
CA ASN A 156 1.27 -1.88 7.18
C ASN A 156 0.59 -0.66 6.52
N LYS A 157 1.37 0.28 5.98
CA LYS A 157 0.84 1.46 5.29
C LYS A 157 0.06 1.06 4.02
N ALA A 158 0.56 0.10 3.24
CA ALA A 158 -0.09 -0.42 2.05
C ALA A 158 -1.43 -1.06 2.40
N VAL A 159 -1.42 -2.00 3.36
CA VAL A 159 -2.61 -2.73 3.80
C VAL A 159 -3.65 -1.79 4.41
N THR A 160 -3.25 -0.85 5.27
CA THR A 160 -4.16 0.14 5.84
C THR A 160 -4.91 0.90 4.76
N LYS A 161 -4.21 1.41 3.75
CA LYS A 161 -4.84 2.14 2.64
C LYS A 161 -5.77 1.26 1.81
N LEU A 162 -5.40 0.01 1.54
CA LEU A 162 -6.22 -0.94 0.81
C LEU A 162 -7.52 -1.25 1.56
N VAL A 163 -7.43 -1.56 2.86
CA VAL A 163 -8.60 -1.84 3.69
C VAL A 163 -9.52 -0.62 3.82
N GLN A 164 -8.96 0.60 3.96
CA GLN A 164 -9.74 1.84 3.95
C GLN A 164 -10.50 2.03 2.63
N LYS A 165 -9.87 1.74 1.49
CA LYS A 165 -10.54 1.78 0.18
C LYS A 165 -11.65 0.74 0.07
N PHE A 166 -11.41 -0.49 0.53
CA PHE A 166 -12.43 -1.53 0.59
C PHE A 166 -13.63 -1.08 1.43
N LYS A 167 -13.40 -0.57 2.65
CA LYS A 167 -14.48 -0.04 3.52
C LYS A 167 -15.27 1.08 2.85
N LYS A 168 -14.58 1.98 2.16
CA LYS A 168 -15.26 3.03 1.38
C LYS A 168 -16.15 2.45 0.28
N ASN A 169 -15.68 1.42 -0.43
CA ASN A 169 -16.47 0.74 -1.46
C ASN A 169 -17.68 -0.01 -0.85
N GLN A 170 -17.54 -0.58 0.37
CA GLN A 170 -18.68 -1.17 1.10
C GLN A 170 -19.77 -0.14 1.42
N MET A 171 -19.39 1.07 1.81
CA MET A 171 -20.31 2.15 2.19
C MET A 171 -20.93 2.88 1.00
N GLY A 172 -20.26 2.91 -0.14
CA GLY A 172 -20.68 3.66 -1.32
C GLY A 172 -21.85 3.07 -2.10
N LYS A 173 -22.50 2.03 -1.55
CA LYS A 173 -23.65 1.31 -2.14
C LYS A 173 -24.91 1.36 -1.28
N ASN A 174 -25.10 2.44 -0.54
CA ASN A 174 -26.41 2.71 0.09
C ASN A 174 -27.22 3.61 -0.83
#